data_80f95a2fe7d83f9c3c362722b1d90dc7
#
_entry.id   80f95a2fe7d83f9c3c362722b1d90dc7
#
_cell.length_a   1.000
_cell.length_b   1.000
_cell.length_c   1.000
_cell.angle_alpha   90.00
_cell.angle_beta   90.00
_cell.angle_gamma   90.00
#
_symmetry.space_group_name_H-M   'P 1'
#
loop_
_entity.id
_entity.type
_entity.pdbx_description
1 polymer ?
#
loop_
_entity_poly.entity_id
_entity_poly.type
_entity_poly.pdbx_seq_one_letter_code
_entity_poly.pdbx_strand_id
1 'polypeptide(L)'
;MLLELTFDQLRTLVVVREADSANGAARMLGREQSSVQKQIDTLNRIFQRMCGELLAVRQGRGQPFRFTPTGAAVAEQARAMLADWQTQANDTRRRIGKTLAIGTTEFTLPFVGKVWQRVCDEFAAREIEMNVQHVRTKDSFARLDARDIDLLCGGFASISGSDDVPGDYEFLQWQRDGLVLLTNLPRRELPIPAVGVDRLPGIPLIVPSTGGVIVDFLRRWYGSDFRNRLNIVATIDDIYYGLALMRSKMAYGCMLTSVGIARAAVDGRLPGGPDLRFVGLGPDFDPMMQLVTGTFARRGERNAFDMSHPLNLLWQAFADELASGGPGLVII
;
A
#
# COMPACT_ATOMS: atom_id res chain seq x y z
N MET A 1 -17.32 -38.96 3.34
CA MET A 1 -16.20 -38.94 4.32
C MET A 1 -15.57 -37.53 4.42
N LEU A 2 -15.15 -36.89 3.32
CA LEU A 2 -14.78 -35.46 3.36
C LEU A 2 -15.95 -34.51 3.70
N LEU A 3 -17.20 -34.97 3.48
CA LEU A 3 -18.42 -34.24 3.83
C LEU A 3 -18.68 -34.12 5.34
N GLU A 4 -17.90 -34.77 6.19
CA GLU A 4 -17.99 -34.65 7.65
C GLU A 4 -17.17 -33.49 8.21
N LEU A 5 -16.31 -32.86 7.38
CA LEU A 5 -15.49 -31.72 7.77
C LEU A 5 -16.29 -30.40 7.62
N THR A 6 -16.23 -29.57 8.63
CA THR A 6 -16.83 -28.23 8.58
C THR A 6 -15.75 -27.17 8.34
N PHE A 7 -16.13 -26.05 7.71
CA PHE A 7 -15.24 -24.88 7.58
C PHE A 7 -14.70 -24.39 8.92
N ASP A 8 -15.50 -24.46 9.95
CA ASP A 8 -15.12 -24.06 11.30
C ASP A 8 -14.03 -24.94 11.90
N GLN A 9 -14.07 -26.25 11.63
CA GLN A 9 -13.00 -27.19 12.03
C GLN A 9 -11.70 -26.90 11.28
N LEU A 10 -11.77 -26.63 9.97
CA LEU A 10 -10.60 -26.30 9.18
C LEU A 10 -9.97 -24.97 9.63
N ARG A 11 -10.81 -23.94 9.89
CA ARG A 11 -10.37 -22.67 10.47
C ARG A 11 -9.70 -22.88 11.84
N THR A 12 -10.28 -23.73 12.68
CA THR A 12 -9.68 -24.05 13.98
C THR A 12 -8.33 -24.72 13.83
N LEU A 13 -8.16 -25.67 12.90
CA LEU A 13 -6.89 -26.32 12.62
C LEU A 13 -5.80 -25.32 12.20
N VAL A 14 -6.14 -24.40 11.29
CA VAL A 14 -5.24 -23.34 10.81
C VAL A 14 -4.80 -22.44 11.97
N VAL A 15 -5.76 -21.94 12.76
CA VAL A 15 -5.46 -21.03 13.88
C VAL A 15 -4.68 -21.71 14.99
N VAL A 16 -4.93 -23.01 15.27
CA VAL A 16 -4.15 -23.77 16.25
C VAL A 16 -2.70 -23.93 15.80
N ARG A 17 -2.46 -24.09 14.50
CA ARG A 17 -1.10 -24.14 13.95
C ARG A 17 -0.38 -22.79 14.04
N GLU A 18 -1.07 -21.70 13.83
CA GLU A 18 -0.51 -20.33 13.92
C GLU A 18 -0.23 -19.91 15.36
N ALA A 19 -1.08 -20.32 16.28
CA ALA A 19 -0.99 -19.92 17.68
C ALA A 19 -0.09 -20.84 18.52
N ASP A 20 0.39 -21.96 17.97
CA ASP A 20 1.17 -23.02 18.63
C ASP A 20 0.54 -23.60 19.92
N SER A 21 -0.65 -23.13 20.31
CA SER A 21 -1.31 -23.60 21.52
C SER A 21 -2.84 -23.48 21.45
N ALA A 22 -3.54 -24.39 22.16
CA ALA A 22 -4.99 -24.33 22.25
C ALA A 22 -5.50 -23.05 22.93
N ASN A 23 -4.75 -22.51 23.88
CA ASN A 23 -5.13 -21.26 24.58
C ASN A 23 -4.92 -20.02 23.70
N GLY A 24 -3.82 -19.99 22.93
CA GLY A 24 -3.59 -18.94 21.92
C GLY A 24 -4.67 -18.95 20.86
N ALA A 25 -4.97 -20.12 20.29
CA ALA A 25 -6.02 -20.30 19.31
C ALA A 25 -7.41 -19.95 19.84
N ALA A 26 -7.72 -20.28 21.08
CA ALA A 26 -8.98 -19.93 21.72
C ALA A 26 -9.18 -18.42 21.82
N ARG A 27 -8.15 -17.67 22.22
CA ARG A 27 -8.16 -16.20 22.23
C ARG A 27 -8.38 -15.62 20.83
N MET A 28 -7.64 -16.12 19.83
CA MET A 28 -7.77 -15.65 18.44
C MET A 28 -9.16 -15.94 17.84
N LEU A 29 -9.78 -17.06 18.25
CA LEU A 29 -11.11 -17.46 17.78
C LEU A 29 -12.25 -16.88 18.63
N GLY A 30 -11.97 -16.23 19.74
CA GLY A 30 -12.99 -15.76 20.69
C GLY A 30 -13.79 -16.90 21.33
N ARG A 31 -13.12 -18.02 21.68
CA ARG A 31 -13.74 -19.25 22.17
C ARG A 31 -13.06 -19.79 23.44
N GLU A 32 -13.74 -20.75 24.08
CA GLU A 32 -13.15 -21.51 25.19
C GLU A 32 -12.11 -22.52 24.68
N GLN A 33 -11.02 -22.69 25.45
CA GLN A 33 -9.95 -23.66 25.12
C GLN A 33 -10.49 -25.08 24.95
N SER A 34 -11.46 -25.47 25.75
CA SER A 34 -12.12 -26.80 25.70
C SER A 34 -12.83 -27.03 24.36
N SER A 35 -13.43 -25.98 23.78
CA SER A 35 -14.08 -26.03 22.48
C SER A 35 -13.05 -26.26 21.35
N VAL A 36 -11.92 -25.53 21.38
CA VAL A 36 -10.83 -25.72 20.43
C VAL A 36 -10.26 -27.15 20.52
N GLN A 37 -10.02 -27.62 21.73
CA GLN A 37 -9.54 -28.99 21.96
C GLN A 37 -10.51 -30.05 21.36
N LYS A 38 -11.80 -29.90 21.64
CA LYS A 38 -12.84 -30.82 21.14
C LYS A 38 -12.89 -30.87 19.62
N GLN A 39 -12.65 -29.74 18.96
CA GLN A 39 -12.61 -29.68 17.50
C GLN A 39 -11.37 -30.39 16.93
N ILE A 40 -10.19 -30.20 17.53
CA ILE A 40 -8.98 -30.94 17.12
C ILE A 40 -9.13 -32.44 17.35
N ASP A 41 -9.72 -32.85 18.47
CA ASP A 41 -9.98 -34.26 18.75
C ASP A 41 -10.97 -34.87 17.75
N THR A 42 -11.94 -34.08 17.27
CA THR A 42 -12.88 -34.54 16.24
C THR A 42 -12.19 -34.67 14.89
N LEU A 43 -11.36 -33.70 14.50
CA LEU A 43 -10.55 -33.76 13.29
C LEU A 43 -9.61 -34.98 13.32
N ASN A 44 -8.89 -35.18 14.40
CA ASN A 44 -8.03 -36.35 14.59
C ASN A 44 -8.80 -37.66 14.41
N ARG A 45 -10.00 -37.76 14.96
CA ARG A 45 -10.86 -38.96 14.86
C ARG A 45 -11.31 -39.22 13.42
N ILE A 46 -11.63 -38.16 12.67
CA ILE A 46 -12.00 -38.25 11.26
C ILE A 46 -10.79 -38.75 10.45
N PHE A 47 -9.62 -38.16 10.60
CA PHE A 47 -8.42 -38.50 9.86
C PHE A 47 -7.86 -39.88 10.26
N GLN A 48 -7.94 -40.23 11.54
CA GLN A 48 -7.59 -41.58 11.98
C GLN A 48 -8.43 -42.68 11.29
N ARG A 49 -9.73 -42.44 11.09
CA ARG A 49 -10.61 -43.33 10.32
C ARG A 49 -10.33 -43.32 8.83
N MET A 50 -9.90 -42.19 8.29
CA MET A 50 -9.74 -41.94 6.85
C MET A 50 -8.41 -42.49 6.30
N CYS A 51 -7.32 -42.24 7.00
CA CYS A 51 -5.96 -42.57 6.55
C CYS A 51 -5.07 -43.22 7.64
N GLY A 52 -5.61 -43.48 8.84
CA GLY A 52 -4.86 -44.07 9.93
C GLY A 52 -3.91 -43.13 10.68
N GLU A 53 -4.00 -41.80 10.41
CA GLU A 53 -3.10 -40.80 10.98
C GLU A 53 -3.85 -39.73 11.78
N LEU A 54 -3.17 -39.18 12.79
CA LEU A 54 -3.62 -38.01 13.52
C LEU A 54 -3.06 -36.77 12.84
N LEU A 55 -3.77 -35.63 12.90
CA LEU A 55 -3.28 -34.36 12.39
C LEU A 55 -2.39 -33.64 13.38
N ALA A 56 -2.80 -33.61 14.65
CA ALA A 56 -2.08 -32.91 15.70
C ALA A 56 -2.14 -33.70 17.02
N VAL A 57 -1.00 -33.79 17.71
CA VAL A 57 -0.85 -34.52 18.97
C VAL A 57 -0.46 -33.53 20.07
N ARG A 58 -1.09 -33.69 21.24
CA ARG A 58 -0.76 -32.90 22.43
C ARG A 58 0.21 -33.68 23.33
N GLN A 59 1.34 -33.07 23.67
CA GLN A 59 2.36 -33.72 24.51
C GLN A 59 2.12 -33.60 26.02
N GLY A 60 0.99 -32.99 26.44
CA GLY A 60 0.63 -32.80 27.85
C GLY A 60 -0.33 -31.63 28.09
N ARG A 61 -0.81 -31.46 29.33
CA ARG A 61 -1.69 -30.38 29.71
C ARG A 61 -0.92 -29.07 29.66
N GLY A 62 -1.36 -28.10 28.82
CA GLY A 62 -0.69 -26.78 28.66
C GLY A 62 0.44 -26.76 27.62
N GLN A 63 0.81 -27.90 27.03
CA GLN A 63 1.84 -27.97 26.00
C GLN A 63 1.28 -27.62 24.61
N PRO A 64 2.13 -27.11 23.71
CA PRO A 64 1.74 -26.82 22.33
C PRO A 64 1.33 -28.09 21.57
N PHE A 65 0.52 -27.91 20.54
CA PHE A 65 0.20 -28.98 19.62
C PHE A 65 1.40 -29.26 18.70
N ARG A 66 1.76 -30.55 18.60
CA ARG A 66 2.71 -31.02 17.60
C ARG A 66 1.95 -31.55 16.40
N PHE A 67 2.10 -30.91 15.27
CA PHE A 67 1.50 -31.34 14.01
C PHE A 67 2.30 -32.49 13.42
N THR A 68 1.60 -33.51 12.89
CA THR A 68 2.21 -34.54 12.03
C THR A 68 2.51 -33.93 10.65
N PRO A 69 3.35 -34.55 9.81
CA PRO A 69 3.55 -34.09 8.43
C PRO A 69 2.23 -33.95 7.66
N THR A 70 1.34 -34.93 7.80
CA THR A 70 -0.01 -34.91 7.22
C THR A 70 -0.84 -33.77 7.79
N GLY A 71 -0.82 -33.55 9.11
CA GLY A 71 -1.52 -32.46 9.75
C GLY A 71 -1.02 -31.08 9.31
N ALA A 72 0.29 -30.95 9.12
CA ALA A 72 0.90 -29.72 8.61
C ALA A 72 0.45 -29.42 7.16
N ALA A 73 0.45 -30.44 6.30
CA ALA A 73 0.00 -30.32 4.92
C ALA A 73 -1.50 -29.97 4.83
N VAL A 74 -2.34 -30.66 5.62
CA VAL A 74 -3.79 -30.40 5.67
C VAL A 74 -4.09 -28.99 6.18
N ALA A 75 -3.37 -28.51 7.20
CA ALA A 75 -3.56 -27.13 7.70
C ALA A 75 -3.17 -26.08 6.66
N GLU A 76 -2.10 -26.31 5.89
CA GLU A 76 -1.70 -25.40 4.81
C GLU A 76 -2.71 -25.38 3.67
N GLN A 77 -3.22 -26.55 3.29
CA GLN A 77 -4.25 -26.66 2.27
C GLN A 77 -5.58 -26.03 2.71
N ALA A 78 -5.95 -26.20 3.99
CA ALA A 78 -7.11 -25.55 4.58
C ALA A 78 -6.97 -24.03 4.57
N ARG A 79 -5.78 -23.50 4.89
CA ARG A 79 -5.47 -22.07 4.82
C ARG A 79 -5.67 -21.53 3.40
N ALA A 80 -5.09 -22.18 2.40
CA ALA A 80 -5.20 -21.78 1.00
C ALA A 80 -6.67 -21.78 0.53
N MET A 81 -7.42 -22.84 0.87
CA MET A 81 -8.84 -22.96 0.51
C MET A 81 -9.71 -21.89 1.19
N LEU A 82 -9.48 -21.59 2.47
CA LEU A 82 -10.21 -20.54 3.19
C LEU A 82 -9.91 -19.16 2.62
N ALA A 83 -8.66 -18.89 2.25
CA ALA A 83 -8.26 -17.64 1.62
C ALA A 83 -8.88 -17.48 0.22
N ASP A 84 -8.88 -18.54 -0.59
CA ASP A 84 -9.50 -18.55 -1.92
C ASP A 84 -11.02 -18.27 -1.82
N TRP A 85 -11.68 -18.94 -0.89
CA TRP A 85 -13.12 -18.74 -0.67
C TRP A 85 -13.45 -17.32 -0.23
N GLN A 86 -12.63 -16.73 0.64
CA GLN A 86 -12.77 -15.32 1.04
C GLN A 86 -12.61 -14.39 -0.16
N THR A 87 -11.63 -14.67 -1.02
CA THR A 87 -11.38 -13.89 -2.25
C THR A 87 -12.59 -13.99 -3.19
N GLN A 88 -13.11 -15.19 -3.42
CA GLN A 88 -14.26 -15.40 -4.29
C GLN A 88 -15.54 -14.72 -3.75
N ALA A 89 -15.77 -14.75 -2.43
CA ALA A 89 -16.86 -14.05 -1.80
C ALA A 89 -16.76 -12.52 -1.98
N ASN A 90 -15.55 -11.98 -1.79
CA ASN A 90 -15.28 -10.57 -2.01
C ASN A 90 -15.47 -10.17 -3.48
N ASP A 91 -14.98 -10.98 -4.42
CA ASP A 91 -15.14 -10.74 -5.85
C ASP A 91 -16.62 -10.76 -6.25
N THR A 92 -17.41 -11.64 -5.66
CA THR A 92 -18.86 -11.66 -5.88
C THR A 92 -19.51 -10.37 -5.38
N ARG A 93 -19.17 -9.92 -4.15
CA ARG A 93 -19.70 -8.66 -3.59
C ARG A 93 -19.28 -7.43 -4.45
N ARG A 94 -18.07 -7.42 -5.00
CA ARG A 94 -17.62 -6.41 -5.95
C ARG A 94 -18.47 -6.40 -7.21
N ARG A 95 -18.63 -7.55 -7.86
CA ARG A 95 -19.40 -7.68 -9.11
C ARG A 95 -20.85 -7.22 -8.99
N ILE A 96 -21.48 -7.47 -7.85
CA ILE A 96 -22.86 -7.02 -7.58
C ILE A 96 -22.92 -5.58 -7.05
N GLY A 97 -21.77 -4.88 -6.98
CA GLY A 97 -21.71 -3.48 -6.58
C GLY A 97 -22.03 -3.22 -5.10
N LYS A 98 -21.79 -4.19 -4.21
CA LYS A 98 -22.02 -4.01 -2.76
C LYS A 98 -20.77 -3.60 -2.00
N THR A 99 -19.61 -3.68 -2.62
CA THR A 99 -18.35 -3.22 -2.04
C THR A 99 -17.47 -2.59 -3.08
N LEU A 100 -16.65 -1.63 -2.65
CA LEU A 100 -15.58 -1.02 -3.44
C LEU A 100 -14.35 -0.83 -2.55
N ALA A 101 -13.20 -1.35 -2.97
CA ALA A 101 -11.93 -1.17 -2.28
C ALA A 101 -11.06 -0.15 -3.02
N ILE A 102 -10.63 0.90 -2.32
CA ILE A 102 -9.74 1.93 -2.87
C ILE A 102 -8.39 1.90 -2.13
N GLY A 103 -7.30 1.79 -2.88
CA GLY A 103 -5.95 1.98 -2.38
C GLY A 103 -5.54 3.44 -2.49
N THR A 104 -5.02 4.01 -1.41
CA THR A 104 -4.58 5.40 -1.38
C THR A 104 -3.30 5.54 -0.57
N THR A 105 -2.48 6.52 -0.92
CA THR A 105 -1.35 6.95 -0.12
C THR A 105 -1.76 8.10 0.79
N GLU A 106 -0.93 8.42 1.78
CA GLU A 106 -1.13 9.58 2.65
C GLU A 106 -1.29 10.90 1.88
N PHE A 107 -0.64 11.02 0.71
CA PHE A 107 -0.67 12.24 -0.11
C PHE A 107 -1.91 12.35 -1.00
N THR A 108 -2.50 11.22 -1.37
CA THR A 108 -3.68 11.18 -2.24
C THR A 108 -4.98 11.19 -1.45
N LEU A 109 -4.93 10.78 -0.18
CA LEU A 109 -6.11 10.66 0.68
C LEU A 109 -6.96 11.94 0.79
N PRO A 110 -6.39 13.16 0.94
CA PRO A 110 -7.21 14.38 1.03
C PRO A 110 -8.03 14.65 -0.22
N PHE A 111 -7.48 14.38 -1.42
CA PHE A 111 -8.23 14.51 -2.66
C PHE A 111 -9.31 13.43 -2.79
N VAL A 112 -9.00 12.20 -2.40
CA VAL A 112 -9.99 11.12 -2.31
C VAL A 112 -11.13 11.52 -1.37
N GLY A 113 -10.83 12.11 -0.21
CA GLY A 113 -11.83 12.60 0.73
C GLY A 113 -12.74 13.68 0.15
N LYS A 114 -12.19 14.60 -0.66
CA LYS A 114 -12.97 15.60 -1.37
C LYS A 114 -13.91 14.99 -2.41
N VAL A 115 -13.42 14.04 -3.18
CA VAL A 115 -14.23 13.31 -4.17
C VAL A 115 -15.29 12.45 -3.50
N TRP A 116 -14.95 11.82 -2.36
CA TRP A 116 -15.89 11.03 -1.58
C TRP A 116 -17.14 11.81 -1.17
N GLN A 117 -17.00 13.09 -0.81
CA GLN A 117 -18.13 13.96 -0.46
C GLN A 117 -19.16 14.10 -1.58
N ARG A 118 -18.81 13.82 -2.83
CA ARG A 118 -19.73 13.87 -3.98
C ARG A 118 -20.61 12.63 -4.12
N VAL A 119 -20.15 11.50 -3.59
CA VAL A 119 -20.80 10.18 -3.80
C VAL A 119 -21.24 9.50 -2.50
N CYS A 120 -20.87 10.02 -1.34
CA CYS A 120 -21.13 9.36 -0.05
C CYS A 120 -22.62 9.12 0.22
N ASP A 121 -23.49 10.05 -0.15
CA ASP A 121 -24.95 9.92 0.04
C ASP A 121 -25.52 8.82 -0.85
N GLU A 122 -25.06 8.71 -2.09
CA GLU A 122 -25.48 7.65 -3.01
C GLU A 122 -24.98 6.28 -2.54
N PHE A 123 -23.73 6.20 -2.07
CA PHE A 123 -23.19 4.96 -1.50
C PHE A 123 -23.98 4.53 -0.26
N ALA A 124 -24.33 5.47 0.63
CA ALA A 124 -25.14 5.20 1.80
C ALA A 124 -26.57 4.72 1.43
N ALA A 125 -27.23 5.42 0.51
CA ALA A 125 -28.58 5.06 0.07
C ALA A 125 -28.67 3.66 -0.58
N ARG A 126 -27.59 3.20 -1.19
CA ARG A 126 -27.49 1.90 -1.88
C ARG A 126 -26.83 0.81 -1.03
N GLU A 127 -26.48 1.12 0.21
CA GLU A 127 -25.75 0.22 1.13
C GLU A 127 -24.47 -0.33 0.52
N ILE A 128 -23.68 0.56 -0.16
CA ILE A 128 -22.40 0.22 -0.74
C ILE A 128 -21.32 0.45 0.32
N GLU A 129 -20.56 -0.59 0.63
CA GLU A 129 -19.43 -0.53 1.56
C GLU A 129 -18.17 -0.06 0.83
N MET A 130 -17.62 1.09 1.24
CA MET A 130 -16.34 1.56 0.75
C MET A 130 -15.23 1.20 1.71
N ASN A 131 -14.23 0.46 1.23
CA ASN A 131 -13.05 0.07 1.98
C ASN A 131 -11.84 0.88 1.51
N VAL A 132 -11.36 1.81 2.34
CA VAL A 132 -10.17 2.61 2.06
C VAL A 132 -8.96 1.93 2.68
N GLN A 133 -7.96 1.61 1.85
CA GLN A 133 -6.75 0.92 2.27
C GLN A 133 -5.53 1.80 2.03
N HIS A 134 -4.70 1.97 3.06
CA HIS A 134 -3.39 2.57 2.86
C HIS A 134 -2.49 1.63 2.07
N VAL A 135 -1.90 2.12 0.98
CA VAL A 135 -0.98 1.37 0.13
C VAL A 135 0.37 2.08 0.04
N ARG A 136 1.45 1.31 0.17
CA ARG A 136 2.79 1.84 -0.08
C ARG A 136 3.00 1.96 -1.59
N THR A 137 3.63 3.03 -2.03
CA THR A 137 3.88 3.30 -3.46
C THR A 137 4.51 2.10 -4.20
N LYS A 138 5.45 1.40 -3.56
CA LYS A 138 6.14 0.25 -4.15
C LYS A 138 5.24 -0.97 -4.39
N ASP A 139 4.17 -1.14 -3.62
CA ASP A 139 3.28 -2.31 -3.64
C ASP A 139 1.94 -1.99 -4.31
N SER A 140 1.72 -0.72 -4.68
CA SER A 140 0.42 -0.19 -5.06
C SER A 140 -0.18 -0.85 -6.30
N PHE A 141 0.60 -0.98 -7.37
CA PHE A 141 0.14 -1.63 -8.61
C PHE A 141 -0.02 -3.14 -8.43
N ALA A 142 0.88 -3.79 -7.70
CA ALA A 142 0.75 -5.23 -7.41
C ALA A 142 -0.55 -5.56 -6.64
N ARG A 143 -1.01 -4.67 -5.75
CA ARG A 143 -2.28 -4.85 -5.06
C ARG A 143 -3.49 -4.62 -5.96
N LEU A 144 -3.37 -3.69 -6.94
CA LEU A 144 -4.39 -3.49 -7.96
C LEU A 144 -4.50 -4.73 -8.86
N ASP A 145 -3.38 -5.30 -9.30
CA ASP A 145 -3.32 -6.52 -10.12
C ASP A 145 -3.84 -7.75 -9.37
N ALA A 146 -3.50 -7.87 -8.09
CA ALA A 146 -3.98 -8.96 -7.22
C ALA A 146 -5.48 -8.84 -6.87
N ARG A 147 -6.16 -7.77 -7.30
CA ARG A 147 -7.57 -7.48 -6.96
C ARG A 147 -7.82 -7.25 -5.47
N ASP A 148 -6.79 -6.90 -4.70
CA ASP A 148 -6.94 -6.48 -3.31
C ASP A 148 -7.66 -5.13 -3.21
N ILE A 149 -7.48 -4.29 -4.23
CA ILE A 149 -8.15 -3.00 -4.42
C ILE A 149 -8.76 -2.90 -5.82
N ASP A 150 -9.80 -2.11 -5.97
CA ASP A 150 -10.52 -1.89 -7.24
C ASP A 150 -10.03 -0.64 -7.96
N LEU A 151 -9.71 0.40 -7.18
CA LEU A 151 -9.10 1.64 -7.65
C LEU A 151 -7.81 1.90 -6.87
N LEU A 152 -6.82 2.41 -7.55
CA LEU A 152 -5.60 2.93 -6.93
C LEU A 152 -5.55 4.44 -7.09
N CYS A 153 -5.46 5.18 -6.00
CA CYS A 153 -5.12 6.59 -5.98
C CYS A 153 -3.66 6.72 -5.52
N GLY A 154 -2.76 6.93 -6.48
CA GLY A 154 -1.33 6.90 -6.24
C GLY A 154 -0.54 7.58 -7.34
N GLY A 155 0.76 7.31 -7.39
CA GLY A 155 1.65 7.89 -8.38
C GLY A 155 2.75 6.94 -8.83
N PHE A 156 3.33 7.29 -9.96
CA PHE A 156 4.48 6.59 -10.54
C PHE A 156 5.52 7.58 -11.08
N ALA A 157 6.73 7.09 -11.29
CA ALA A 157 7.77 7.83 -11.98
C ALA A 157 7.54 7.81 -13.48
N SER A 158 7.60 8.97 -14.12
CA SER A 158 7.61 9.12 -15.56
C SER A 158 8.82 9.94 -15.98
N ILE A 159 9.23 9.81 -17.23
CA ILE A 159 10.26 10.63 -17.83
C ILE A 159 9.58 11.83 -18.50
N SER A 160 10.18 13.00 -18.38
CA SER A 160 9.67 14.20 -19.05
C SER A 160 9.54 13.98 -20.56
N GLY A 161 8.36 14.28 -21.09
CA GLY A 161 8.03 14.04 -22.51
C GLY A 161 7.55 12.62 -22.85
N SER A 162 7.46 11.72 -21.86
CA SER A 162 6.81 10.41 -22.03
C SER A 162 5.40 10.46 -21.46
N ASP A 163 4.45 9.92 -22.22
CA ASP A 163 3.06 9.72 -21.75
C ASP A 163 2.80 8.27 -21.32
N ASP A 164 3.87 7.50 -21.11
CA ASP A 164 3.77 6.10 -20.74
C ASP A 164 3.15 5.95 -19.35
N VAL A 165 2.00 5.30 -19.30
CA VAL A 165 1.38 4.82 -18.07
C VAL A 165 1.91 3.42 -17.82
N PRO A 166 2.35 3.08 -16.59
CA PRO A 166 2.83 1.74 -16.30
C PRO A 166 1.72 0.70 -16.44
N GLY A 167 2.02 -0.41 -17.09
CA GLY A 167 1.12 -1.55 -17.16
C GLY A 167 -0.11 -1.36 -18.02
N ASP A 168 -1.09 -2.22 -17.79
CA ASP A 168 -2.34 -2.27 -18.56
C ASP A 168 -3.51 -1.68 -17.74
N TYR A 169 -3.45 -0.35 -17.51
CA TYR A 169 -4.42 0.37 -16.71
C TYR A 169 -5.15 1.44 -17.50
N GLU A 170 -6.40 1.72 -17.09
CA GLU A 170 -7.05 2.99 -17.34
C GLU A 170 -6.53 4.00 -16.32
N PHE A 171 -6.23 5.20 -16.75
CA PHE A 171 -5.59 6.21 -15.93
C PHE A 171 -6.28 7.56 -16.07
N LEU A 172 -6.62 8.16 -14.94
CA LEU A 172 -7.12 9.51 -14.82
C LEU A 172 -6.05 10.36 -14.13
N GLN A 173 -5.30 11.14 -14.92
CA GLN A 173 -4.20 11.95 -14.40
C GLN A 173 -4.73 13.13 -13.59
N TRP A 174 -4.21 13.28 -12.39
CA TRP A 174 -4.49 14.43 -11.55
C TRP A 174 -3.42 15.49 -11.70
N GLN A 175 -2.16 15.06 -11.63
CA GLN A 175 -1.01 15.96 -11.64
C GLN A 175 0.24 15.29 -12.19
N ARG A 176 1.13 16.13 -12.70
CA ARG A 176 2.49 15.77 -13.09
C ARG A 176 3.45 16.80 -12.52
N ASP A 177 4.34 16.36 -11.63
CA ASP A 177 5.28 17.22 -10.89
C ASP A 177 6.72 16.86 -11.18
N GLY A 178 7.56 17.88 -11.32
CA GLY A 178 9.01 17.72 -11.29
C GLY A 178 9.52 17.34 -9.90
N LEU A 179 10.74 16.81 -9.83
CA LEU A 179 11.46 16.54 -8.59
C LEU A 179 12.30 17.75 -8.17
N VAL A 180 12.40 17.96 -6.86
CA VAL A 180 13.22 18.99 -6.22
C VAL A 180 13.90 18.44 -4.97
N LEU A 181 14.89 19.15 -4.49
CA LEU A 181 15.53 18.92 -3.20
C LEU A 181 14.89 19.83 -2.15
N LEU A 182 14.10 19.27 -1.24
CA LEU A 182 13.66 19.95 -0.02
C LEU A 182 14.78 19.89 1.00
N THR A 183 15.12 21.03 1.65
CA THR A 183 16.31 21.12 2.52
C THR A 183 16.09 22.04 3.72
N ASN A 184 16.74 21.68 4.84
CA ASN A 184 16.93 22.52 6.02
C ASN A 184 18.38 23.06 6.13
N LEU A 185 19.20 22.82 5.12
CA LEU A 185 20.57 23.39 5.07
C LEU A 185 20.53 24.91 4.94
N PRO A 186 21.41 25.64 5.64
CA PRO A 186 21.56 27.08 5.48
C PRO A 186 21.90 27.46 4.04
N ARG A 187 21.47 28.65 3.59
CA ARG A 187 21.77 29.15 2.23
C ARG A 187 23.28 29.20 1.93
N ARG A 188 24.11 29.45 2.94
CA ARG A 188 25.56 29.46 2.77
C ARG A 188 26.15 28.10 2.38
N GLU A 189 25.54 27.00 2.81
CA GLU A 189 25.99 25.63 2.51
C GLU A 189 25.47 25.13 1.18
N LEU A 190 24.28 25.58 0.79
CA LEU A 190 23.68 25.30 -0.51
C LEU A 190 23.14 26.59 -1.16
N PRO A 191 24.05 27.44 -1.68
CA PRO A 191 23.69 28.79 -2.16
C PRO A 191 23.07 28.84 -3.55
N ILE A 192 22.98 27.72 -4.23
CA ILE A 192 22.58 27.62 -5.65
C ILE A 192 21.08 27.39 -5.80
N PRO A 193 20.47 27.85 -6.90
CA PRO A 193 19.06 27.62 -7.20
C PRO A 193 18.77 26.19 -7.69
N ALA A 194 19.79 25.50 -8.24
CA ALA A 194 19.68 24.13 -8.76
C ALA A 194 20.96 23.34 -8.54
N VAL A 195 20.80 22.03 -8.32
CA VAL A 195 21.89 21.07 -8.09
C VAL A 195 22.02 20.17 -9.32
N GLY A 196 23.22 20.11 -9.90
CA GLY A 196 23.55 19.22 -11.00
C GLY A 196 23.93 17.81 -10.56
N VAL A 197 24.02 16.91 -11.55
CA VAL A 197 24.32 15.47 -11.36
C VAL A 197 25.63 15.27 -10.61
N ASP A 198 26.70 15.97 -11.00
CA ASP A 198 28.02 15.80 -10.39
C ASP A 198 28.12 16.37 -8.97
N ARG A 199 27.23 17.27 -8.61
CA ARG A 199 27.23 17.93 -7.30
C ARG A 199 26.40 17.22 -6.25
N LEU A 200 25.36 16.48 -6.65
CA LEU A 200 24.46 15.78 -5.73
C LEU A 200 25.17 14.80 -4.80
N PRO A 201 26.22 14.04 -5.23
CA PRO A 201 26.93 13.11 -4.35
C PRO A 201 27.57 13.74 -3.10
N GLY A 202 27.98 15.00 -3.20
CA GLY A 202 28.59 15.74 -2.09
C GLY A 202 27.58 16.36 -1.11
N ILE A 203 26.29 16.32 -1.41
CA ILE A 203 25.23 16.91 -0.60
C ILE A 203 24.69 15.87 0.38
N PRO A 204 24.53 16.19 1.69
CA PRO A 204 23.92 15.27 2.63
C PRO A 204 22.46 14.99 2.25
N LEU A 205 22.12 13.71 2.05
CA LEU A 205 20.81 13.26 1.57
C LEU A 205 20.07 12.45 2.63
N ILE A 206 18.79 12.70 2.73
CA ILE A 206 17.82 11.86 3.43
C ILE A 206 17.06 11.08 2.36
N VAL A 207 17.16 9.75 2.35
CA VAL A 207 16.65 8.90 1.26
C VAL A 207 15.71 7.82 1.76
N PRO A 208 14.75 7.34 0.94
CA PRO A 208 13.92 6.20 1.29
C PRO A 208 14.76 4.94 1.54
N SER A 209 14.37 4.13 2.55
CA SER A 209 15.02 2.86 2.89
C SER A 209 14.81 1.81 1.80
N THR A 210 13.62 1.79 1.18
CA THR A 210 13.21 0.83 0.14
C THR A 210 12.57 1.56 -1.03
N GLY A 211 12.50 0.90 -2.17
CA GLY A 211 11.91 1.26 -3.48
C GLY A 211 11.02 2.50 -3.62
N GLY A 212 10.58 2.77 -4.82
CA GLY A 212 9.73 3.91 -5.18
C GLY A 212 10.47 4.94 -6.04
N VAL A 213 9.75 5.96 -6.50
CA VAL A 213 10.18 6.96 -7.50
C VAL A 213 11.57 7.56 -7.19
N ILE A 214 11.82 7.89 -5.93
CA ILE A 214 13.10 8.52 -5.53
C ILE A 214 14.25 7.52 -5.62
N VAL A 215 14.04 6.27 -5.20
CA VAL A 215 15.08 5.23 -5.31
C VAL A 215 15.36 4.91 -6.78
N ASP A 216 14.34 4.89 -7.62
CA ASP A 216 14.50 4.65 -9.07
C ASP A 216 15.22 5.81 -9.74
N PHE A 217 14.94 7.06 -9.35
CA PHE A 217 15.71 8.23 -9.76
C PHE A 217 17.19 8.08 -9.38
N LEU A 218 17.49 7.78 -8.13
CA LEU A 218 18.87 7.66 -7.65
C LEU A 218 19.61 6.49 -8.33
N ARG A 219 18.94 5.36 -8.56
CA ARG A 219 19.51 4.22 -9.30
C ARG A 219 19.81 4.56 -10.75
N ARG A 220 18.94 5.31 -11.40
CA ARG A 220 19.12 5.72 -12.80
C ARG A 220 20.37 6.54 -12.98
N TRP A 221 20.64 7.48 -12.06
CA TRP A 221 21.73 8.43 -12.19
C TRP A 221 23.05 7.96 -11.56
N TYR A 222 22.97 7.18 -10.49
CA TYR A 222 24.14 6.78 -9.70
C TYR A 222 24.38 5.28 -9.64
N GLY A 223 23.56 4.48 -10.35
CA GLY A 223 23.68 3.03 -10.40
C GLY A 223 23.04 2.31 -9.21
N SER A 224 23.06 0.98 -9.24
CA SER A 224 22.47 0.13 -8.19
C SER A 224 23.15 0.30 -6.83
N ASP A 225 24.40 0.71 -6.84
CA ASP A 225 25.24 0.97 -5.66
C ASP A 225 25.22 2.44 -5.20
N PHE A 226 24.25 3.24 -5.62
CA PHE A 226 24.12 4.67 -5.31
C PHE A 226 24.29 4.97 -3.81
N ARG A 227 23.92 4.04 -2.92
CA ARG A 227 24.06 4.22 -1.47
C ARG A 227 25.50 4.37 -1.03
N ASN A 228 26.46 3.80 -1.76
CA ASN A 228 27.89 3.93 -1.50
C ASN A 228 28.52 5.15 -2.17
N ARG A 229 27.83 5.73 -3.15
CA ARG A 229 28.31 6.88 -3.94
C ARG A 229 27.80 8.21 -3.45
N LEU A 230 26.67 8.21 -2.74
CA LEU A 230 26.01 9.41 -2.24
C LEU A 230 26.25 9.59 -0.75
N ASN A 231 26.28 10.84 -0.32
CA ASN A 231 26.39 11.20 1.11
C ASN A 231 25.01 11.05 1.79
N ILE A 232 24.66 9.82 2.20
CA ILE A 232 23.38 9.54 2.86
C ILE A 232 23.55 9.70 4.36
N VAL A 233 22.85 10.69 4.94
CA VAL A 233 22.88 11.01 6.37
C VAL A 233 21.73 10.39 7.14
N ALA A 234 20.62 10.04 6.47
CA ALA A 234 19.49 9.32 7.07
C ALA A 234 18.74 8.51 6.03
N THR A 235 18.11 7.42 6.49
CA THR A 235 17.15 6.64 5.70
C THR A 235 15.78 6.71 6.36
N ILE A 236 14.72 6.76 5.53
CA ILE A 236 13.34 6.95 5.97
C ILE A 236 12.41 5.96 5.28
N ASP A 237 11.33 5.57 5.95
CA ASP A 237 10.29 4.70 5.38
C ASP A 237 9.12 5.50 4.82
N ASP A 238 8.90 6.70 5.34
CA ASP A 238 7.91 7.65 4.85
C ASP A 238 8.41 9.10 4.90
N ILE A 239 7.77 9.97 4.12
CA ILE A 239 8.19 11.36 3.98
C ILE A 239 7.88 12.19 5.24
N TYR A 240 6.79 11.89 5.97
CA TYR A 240 6.45 12.62 7.20
C TYR A 240 7.51 12.43 8.27
N TYR A 241 8.06 11.22 8.37
CA TYR A 241 9.20 10.96 9.25
C TYR A 241 10.43 11.77 8.83
N GLY A 242 10.70 11.84 7.51
CA GLY A 242 11.78 12.69 6.97
C GLY A 242 11.58 14.17 7.30
N LEU A 243 10.37 14.70 7.11
CA LEU A 243 10.04 16.08 7.48
C LEU A 243 10.19 16.33 8.99
N ALA A 244 9.80 15.37 9.83
CA ALA A 244 9.97 15.45 11.27
C ALA A 244 11.46 15.48 11.69
N LEU A 245 12.31 14.65 11.07
CA LEU A 245 13.76 14.66 11.28
C LEU A 245 14.39 16.01 10.91
N MET A 246 14.00 16.58 9.77
CA MET A 246 14.48 17.87 9.31
C MET A 246 14.03 19.01 10.23
N ARG A 247 12.77 19.01 10.65
CA ARG A 247 12.18 20.02 11.54
C ARG A 247 12.81 19.98 12.94
N SER A 248 13.00 18.79 13.49
CA SER A 248 13.65 18.61 14.81
C SER A 248 15.15 18.86 14.79
N LYS A 249 15.72 19.11 13.60
CA LYS A 249 17.17 19.26 13.37
C LYS A 249 17.98 18.02 13.78
N MET A 250 17.32 16.86 13.86
CA MET A 250 18.01 15.57 14.07
C MET A 250 18.75 15.11 12.82
N ALA A 251 18.30 15.55 11.63
CA ALA A 251 19.01 15.38 10.37
C ALA A 251 19.11 16.73 9.64
N TYR A 252 20.31 17.06 9.18
CA TYR A 252 20.58 18.18 8.29
C TYR A 252 20.92 17.63 6.91
N GLY A 253 20.18 18.06 5.90
CA GLY A 253 20.37 17.57 4.55
C GLY A 253 19.27 17.95 3.58
N CYS A 254 19.24 17.22 2.49
CA CYS A 254 18.27 17.37 1.42
C CYS A 254 17.47 16.09 1.25
N MET A 255 16.20 16.23 1.00
CA MET A 255 15.27 15.15 0.66
C MET A 255 14.72 15.39 -0.74
N LEU A 256 14.89 14.42 -1.65
CA LEU A 256 14.23 14.44 -2.96
C LEU A 256 12.72 14.22 -2.78
N THR A 257 11.93 15.10 -3.40
CA THR A 257 10.47 15.01 -3.36
C THR A 257 9.86 15.75 -4.56
N SER A 258 8.53 15.67 -4.76
CA SER A 258 7.86 16.46 -5.78
C SER A 258 7.79 17.95 -5.40
N VAL A 259 7.64 18.81 -6.40
CA VAL A 259 7.45 20.26 -6.21
C VAL A 259 6.24 20.54 -5.31
N GLY A 260 5.13 19.79 -5.50
CA GLY A 260 3.91 19.96 -4.71
C GLY A 260 4.13 19.69 -3.23
N ILE A 261 4.77 18.57 -2.89
CA ILE A 261 5.11 18.21 -1.51
C ILE A 261 6.08 19.21 -0.90
N ALA A 262 7.14 19.61 -1.64
CA ALA A 262 8.11 20.58 -1.16
C ALA A 262 7.44 21.92 -0.84
N ARG A 263 6.55 22.40 -1.71
CA ARG A 263 5.77 23.63 -1.50
C ARG A 263 4.86 23.51 -0.28
N ALA A 264 4.13 22.40 -0.15
CA ALA A 264 3.25 22.17 1.00
C ALA A 264 4.01 22.15 2.34
N ALA A 265 5.23 21.57 2.35
CA ALA A 265 6.09 21.58 3.54
C ALA A 265 6.59 22.98 3.90
N VAL A 266 7.02 23.76 2.91
CA VAL A 266 7.47 25.16 3.11
C VAL A 266 6.33 26.06 3.57
N ASP A 267 5.13 25.90 3.00
CA ASP A 267 3.93 26.66 3.35
C ASP A 267 3.32 26.24 4.72
N GLY A 268 3.88 25.21 5.38
CA GLY A 268 3.39 24.73 6.67
C GLY A 268 2.12 23.90 6.60
N ARG A 269 1.69 23.49 5.40
CA ARG A 269 0.53 22.57 5.21
C ARG A 269 0.87 21.11 5.51
N LEU A 270 2.17 20.76 5.45
CA LEU A 270 2.74 19.51 5.96
C LEU A 270 3.57 19.80 7.22
N PRO A 271 3.93 18.77 8.00
CA PRO A 271 4.87 18.90 9.11
C PRO A 271 6.25 19.38 8.61
N GLY A 272 6.37 20.66 8.40
CA GLY A 272 7.57 21.34 7.91
C GLY A 272 7.74 22.64 8.68
N GLY A 273 7.98 23.71 7.99
CA GLY A 273 8.02 25.06 8.57
C GLY A 273 8.88 26.02 7.76
N PRO A 274 8.94 27.29 8.18
CA PRO A 274 9.63 28.35 7.44
C PRO A 274 11.15 28.14 7.31
N ASP A 275 11.72 27.24 8.10
CA ASP A 275 13.15 26.89 8.01
C ASP A 275 13.45 25.98 6.81
N LEU A 276 12.43 25.39 6.20
CA LEU A 276 12.58 24.57 5.01
C LEU A 276 12.54 25.44 3.75
N ARG A 277 13.31 25.01 2.75
CA ARG A 277 13.29 25.57 1.40
C ARG A 277 13.53 24.47 0.39
N PHE A 278 13.25 24.70 -0.85
CA PHE A 278 13.59 23.73 -1.90
C PHE A 278 14.50 24.35 -2.96
N VAL A 279 15.28 23.49 -3.57
CA VAL A 279 16.28 23.79 -4.61
C VAL A 279 15.97 22.89 -5.81
N GLY A 280 16.02 23.42 -7.01
CA GLY A 280 15.78 22.68 -8.24
C GLY A 280 16.85 21.60 -8.50
N LEU A 281 16.53 20.66 -9.38
CA LEU A 281 17.53 19.81 -10.03
C LEU A 281 18.02 20.52 -11.29
N GLY A 282 19.32 20.33 -11.62
CA GLY A 282 19.94 20.95 -12.78
C GLY A 282 19.43 20.34 -14.11
N PRO A 283 19.61 21.06 -15.22
CA PRO A 283 19.19 20.58 -16.55
C PRO A 283 20.01 19.37 -17.04
N ASP A 284 21.11 19.09 -16.41
CA ASP A 284 21.97 17.92 -16.65
C ASP A 284 21.36 16.60 -16.17
N PHE A 285 20.25 16.64 -15.40
CA PHE A 285 19.37 15.51 -15.15
C PHE A 285 18.40 15.29 -16.33
N ASP A 286 18.93 15.10 -17.55
CA ASP A 286 18.15 14.88 -18.76
C ASP A 286 18.22 13.41 -19.23
N PRO A 287 17.09 12.71 -19.45
CA PRO A 287 15.72 13.20 -19.29
C PRO A 287 15.31 13.29 -17.81
N MET A 288 14.64 14.40 -17.48
CA MET A 288 14.16 14.66 -16.12
C MET A 288 13.07 13.68 -15.72
N MET A 289 13.16 13.12 -14.53
CA MET A 289 12.06 12.33 -13.96
C MET A 289 11.00 13.22 -13.33
N GLN A 290 9.75 12.80 -13.44
CA GLN A 290 8.58 13.45 -12.89
C GLN A 290 7.75 12.45 -12.09
N LEU A 291 7.04 12.92 -11.08
CA LEU A 291 6.01 12.17 -10.39
C LEU A 291 4.68 12.47 -11.05
N VAL A 292 4.03 11.43 -11.56
CA VAL A 292 2.67 11.50 -12.11
C VAL A 292 1.73 10.87 -11.10
N THR A 293 0.69 11.61 -10.72
CA THR A 293 -0.29 11.17 -9.72
C THR A 293 -1.68 11.12 -10.34
N GLY A 294 -2.48 10.12 -9.97
CA GLY A 294 -3.82 9.96 -10.49
C GLY A 294 -4.59 8.78 -9.91
N THR A 295 -5.71 8.50 -10.53
CA THR A 295 -6.53 7.30 -10.27
C THR A 295 -6.29 6.27 -11.36
N PHE A 296 -6.11 5.02 -10.95
CA PHE A 296 -5.89 3.88 -11.85
C PHE A 296 -6.97 2.83 -11.61
N ALA A 297 -7.45 2.25 -12.72
CA ALA A 297 -8.28 1.06 -12.74
C ALA A 297 -7.66 0.04 -13.70
N ARG A 298 -7.93 -1.24 -13.52
CA ARG A 298 -7.53 -2.27 -14.49
C ARG A 298 -8.23 -2.01 -15.83
N ARG A 299 -7.48 -2.12 -16.94
CA ARG A 299 -8.00 -1.84 -18.28
C ARG A 299 -9.22 -2.71 -18.59
N GLY A 300 -10.29 -2.07 -19.07
CA GLY A 300 -11.52 -2.72 -19.48
C GLY A 300 -12.43 -3.21 -18.33
N GLU A 301 -11.97 -3.17 -17.09
CA GLU A 301 -12.80 -3.61 -15.94
C GLU A 301 -14.02 -2.72 -15.74
N ARG A 302 -13.86 -1.42 -15.89
CA ARG A 302 -14.95 -0.46 -15.80
C ARG A 302 -16.06 -0.70 -16.84
N ASN A 303 -15.65 -1.15 -18.03
CA ASN A 303 -16.59 -1.46 -19.12
C ASN A 303 -17.39 -2.74 -18.89
N ALA A 304 -16.96 -3.58 -17.94
CA ALA A 304 -17.71 -4.79 -17.56
C ALA A 304 -18.93 -4.47 -16.67
N PHE A 305 -19.06 -3.23 -16.21
CA PHE A 305 -20.10 -2.79 -15.29
C PHE A 305 -20.88 -1.61 -15.89
N ASP A 306 -22.13 -1.45 -15.46
CA ASP A 306 -22.94 -0.29 -15.82
C ASP A 306 -22.44 1.01 -15.11
N MET A 307 -22.96 2.15 -15.55
CA MET A 307 -22.54 3.45 -14.98
C MET A 307 -22.96 3.63 -13.53
N SER A 308 -23.92 2.85 -13.05
CA SER A 308 -24.36 2.90 -11.66
C SER A 308 -23.51 2.04 -10.72
N HIS A 309 -22.60 1.23 -11.25
CA HIS A 309 -21.67 0.44 -10.44
C HIS A 309 -20.73 1.34 -9.62
N PRO A 310 -20.42 1.03 -8.35
CA PRO A 310 -19.59 1.87 -7.47
C PRO A 310 -18.25 2.29 -8.08
N LEU A 311 -17.62 1.38 -8.83
CA LEU A 311 -16.37 1.66 -9.55
C LEU A 311 -16.53 2.81 -10.54
N ASN A 312 -17.60 2.81 -11.33
CA ASN A 312 -17.87 3.85 -12.32
C ASN A 312 -18.38 5.14 -11.67
N LEU A 313 -19.19 5.05 -10.62
CA LEU A 313 -19.63 6.22 -9.85
C LEU A 313 -18.45 6.99 -9.26
N LEU A 314 -17.55 6.30 -8.57
CA LEU A 314 -16.40 6.95 -7.97
C LEU A 314 -15.41 7.47 -9.03
N TRP A 315 -15.20 6.71 -10.11
CA TRP A 315 -14.37 7.18 -11.23
C TRP A 315 -14.93 8.45 -11.86
N GLN A 316 -16.24 8.51 -12.10
CA GLN A 316 -16.86 9.69 -12.66
C GLN A 316 -16.75 10.89 -11.71
N ALA A 317 -16.91 10.67 -10.40
CA ALA A 317 -16.72 11.72 -9.42
C ALA A 317 -15.29 12.29 -9.42
N PHE A 318 -14.26 11.44 -9.64
CA PHE A 318 -12.90 11.93 -9.87
C PHE A 318 -12.78 12.76 -11.14
N ALA A 319 -13.38 12.30 -12.24
CA ALA A 319 -13.35 13.03 -13.51
C ALA A 319 -14.05 14.39 -13.41
N ASP A 320 -15.20 14.45 -12.74
CA ASP A 320 -15.97 15.68 -12.53
C ASP A 320 -15.23 16.66 -11.63
N GLU A 321 -14.55 16.16 -10.58
CA GLU A 321 -13.75 17.02 -9.71
C GLU A 321 -12.56 17.62 -10.46
N LEU A 322 -11.91 16.84 -11.32
CA LEU A 322 -10.83 17.33 -12.18
C LEU A 322 -11.32 18.37 -13.19
N ALA A 323 -12.47 18.15 -13.82
CA ALA A 323 -13.08 19.10 -14.76
C ALA A 323 -13.51 20.40 -14.08
N SER A 324 -13.87 20.38 -12.80
CA SER A 324 -14.28 21.54 -12.00
C SER A 324 -13.11 22.46 -11.57
N GLY A 325 -11.88 22.14 -11.96
CA GLY A 325 -10.70 22.93 -11.58
C GLY A 325 -9.64 22.09 -10.89
N GLY A 326 -9.89 20.81 -10.81
CA GLY A 326 -8.98 19.81 -10.29
C GLY A 326 -8.65 19.96 -8.82
N PRO A 327 -7.74 19.17 -8.31
CA PRO A 327 -7.01 19.58 -7.15
C PRO A 327 -6.28 20.84 -7.59
N GLY A 328 -6.73 21.99 -7.21
CA GLY A 328 -5.84 23.17 -7.05
C GLY A 328 -4.79 22.69 -6.11
N LEU A 329 -3.80 22.02 -6.66
CA LEU A 329 -3.08 20.97 -5.99
C LEU A 329 -2.46 21.45 -4.74
N VAL A 330 -3.28 21.30 -3.83
CA VAL A 330 -2.88 20.95 -2.52
C VAL A 330 -2.88 19.42 -2.49
N ILE A 331 -1.89 18.78 -3.10
CA ILE A 331 -1.37 17.63 -2.40
C ILE A 331 -0.85 18.24 -1.12
N ILE A 332 -1.64 18.05 -0.08
CA ILE A 332 -1.21 18.33 1.27
C ILE A 332 0.06 17.60 1.50
#